data_da876e13f1e7a361bb07377338a4aba4
#
_entry.id   da876e13f1e7a361bb07377338a4aba4
#
_cell.length_a   1.000
_cell.length_b   1.000
_cell.length_c   1.000
_cell.angle_alpha   90.00
_cell.angle_beta   90.00
_cell.angle_gamma   90.00
#
_symmetry.space_group_name_H-M   'P 1'
#
loop_
_entity.id
_entity.type
_entity.pdbx_description
1 polymer ?
#
loop_
_entity_poly.entity_id
_entity_poly.type
_entity_poly.pdbx_seq_one_letter_code
_entity_poly.pdbx_strand_id
1 'polypeptide(L)'
;HTLSDANPLTNQWAAEEFFRSVSGALGDADNVIYEICNEPNGSTSWADIKAYAEAVIPIIRANDPDAVIVVGTPTWSQDLAAAAADPLPDANVMYALHFYAATHEDDLRHALSTAVAGGLPVFVTEFGICEASGAGEIDYASANLWVRLMNELDVSYICWNLSNKDETAALFKPGCAKTSGFTLDDLTDEGLW
;
A
#
# COMPACT_ATOMS: atom_id res chain seq x y z
N HIS A 1 -0.34 5.11 10.29
CA HIS A 1 0.96 4.76 10.86
C HIS A 1 1.24 5.46 12.16
N THR A 2 1.08 4.77 13.22
CA THR A 2 1.38 5.34 14.54
C THR A 2 2.61 4.69 15.18
N LEU A 3 3.05 3.55 14.67
CA LEU A 3 4.05 2.70 15.30
C LEU A 3 4.93 2.07 14.24
N SER A 4 6.22 1.97 14.52
CA SER A 4 7.26 1.49 13.60
C SER A 4 7.56 0.00 13.77
N ASP A 5 6.62 -0.77 14.30
CA ASP A 5 6.81 -2.22 14.47
C ASP A 5 6.62 -2.96 13.14
N ALA A 6 7.58 -3.79 12.83
CA ALA A 6 7.54 -4.63 11.65
C ALA A 6 6.42 -5.69 11.68
N ASN A 7 6.03 -6.13 12.90
CA ASN A 7 4.99 -7.12 13.11
C ASN A 7 3.71 -6.45 13.63
N PRO A 8 2.60 -6.46 12.86
CA PRO A 8 1.36 -5.81 13.23
C PRO A 8 0.71 -6.39 14.50
N LEU A 9 0.99 -7.65 14.85
CA LEU A 9 0.51 -8.26 16.09
C LEU A 9 0.99 -7.53 17.34
N THR A 10 2.17 -6.89 17.30
CA THR A 10 2.73 -6.17 18.46
C THR A 10 1.79 -5.08 18.98
N ASN A 11 1.04 -4.45 18.09
CA ASN A 11 0.13 -3.34 18.41
C ASN A 11 -1.32 -3.63 18.01
N GLN A 12 -1.69 -4.90 17.92
CA GLN A 12 -3.03 -5.33 17.50
C GLN A 12 -4.14 -4.63 18.29
N TRP A 13 -3.99 -4.50 19.61
CA TRP A 13 -4.97 -3.83 20.47
C TRP A 13 -5.26 -2.38 20.06
N ALA A 14 -4.22 -1.65 19.65
CA ALA A 14 -4.37 -0.26 19.19
C ALA A 14 -5.04 -0.20 17.81
N ALA A 15 -4.74 -1.15 16.92
CA ALA A 15 -5.40 -1.28 15.64
C ALA A 15 -6.89 -1.63 15.80
N GLU A 16 -7.23 -2.55 16.67
CA GLU A 16 -8.62 -2.90 16.98
C GLU A 16 -9.44 -1.69 17.46
N GLU A 17 -8.87 -0.88 18.36
CA GLU A 17 -9.53 0.35 18.85
C GLU A 17 -9.68 1.39 17.73
N PHE A 18 -8.61 1.59 16.94
CA PHE A 18 -8.61 2.53 15.82
C PHE A 18 -9.65 2.15 14.77
N PHE A 19 -9.62 0.90 14.28
CA PHE A 19 -10.55 0.46 13.23
C PHE A 19 -11.99 0.38 13.71
N ARG A 20 -12.25 0.07 14.97
CA ARG A 20 -13.60 0.18 15.57
C ARG A 20 -14.13 1.62 15.50
N SER A 21 -13.27 2.59 15.86
CA SER A 21 -13.63 4.01 15.85
C SER A 21 -13.83 4.52 14.42
N VAL A 22 -12.90 4.23 13.52
CA VAL A 22 -12.93 4.74 12.15
C VAL A 22 -14.06 4.11 11.34
N SER A 23 -14.23 2.78 11.39
CA SER A 23 -15.32 2.12 10.68
C SER A 23 -16.68 2.49 11.26
N GLY A 24 -16.79 2.71 12.58
CA GLY A 24 -18.02 3.22 13.19
C GLY A 24 -18.38 4.64 12.76
N ALA A 25 -17.39 5.46 12.40
CA ALA A 25 -17.62 6.83 11.93
C ALA A 25 -17.86 6.92 10.41
N LEU A 26 -17.29 6.02 9.63
CA LEU A 26 -17.24 6.08 8.16
C LEU A 26 -17.95 4.92 7.45
N GLY A 27 -18.54 3.98 8.19
CA GLY A 27 -19.15 2.76 7.62
C GLY A 27 -20.33 2.99 6.66
N ASP A 28 -20.92 4.19 6.69
CA ASP A 28 -21.98 4.58 5.74
C ASP A 28 -21.42 5.29 4.47
N ALA A 29 -20.08 5.42 4.36
CA ALA A 29 -19.45 6.14 3.27
C ALA A 29 -18.96 5.18 2.17
N ASP A 30 -19.52 5.28 0.97
CA ASP A 30 -19.26 4.39 -0.18
C ASP A 30 -17.85 4.51 -0.80
N ASN A 31 -17.01 5.43 -0.31
CA ASN A 31 -15.71 5.75 -0.87
C ASN A 31 -14.54 5.50 0.09
N VAL A 32 -14.71 4.62 1.06
CA VAL A 32 -13.68 4.26 2.04
C VAL A 32 -13.08 2.88 1.72
N ILE A 33 -11.78 2.81 1.75
CA ILE A 33 -10.99 1.57 1.69
C ILE A 33 -10.16 1.51 2.99
N TYR A 34 -10.13 0.38 3.66
CA TYR A 34 -9.38 0.20 4.89
C TYR A 34 -8.10 -0.58 4.63
N GLU A 35 -6.95 0.05 4.76
CA GLU A 35 -5.65 -0.63 4.76
C GLU A 35 -5.23 -0.88 6.20
N ILE A 36 -5.10 -2.16 6.59
CA ILE A 36 -4.99 -2.52 8.01
C ILE A 36 -3.56 -2.62 8.53
N CYS A 37 -2.57 -2.75 7.66
CA CYS A 37 -1.14 -2.66 8.00
C CYS A 37 -0.34 -2.20 6.79
N ASN A 38 0.72 -1.43 7.02
CA ASN A 38 1.51 -0.82 5.96
C ASN A 38 2.54 -1.80 5.36
N GLU A 39 3.63 -2.06 6.06
CA GLU A 39 4.79 -2.80 5.56
C GLU A 39 5.33 -3.79 6.58
N PRO A 40 4.64 -4.91 6.81
CA PRO A 40 5.20 -5.98 7.63
C PRO A 40 6.56 -6.45 7.07
N ASN A 41 7.58 -6.53 7.94
CA ASN A 41 8.93 -6.83 7.48
C ASN A 41 9.76 -7.59 8.53
N GLY A 42 11.07 -7.73 8.29
CA GLY A 42 11.98 -8.44 9.20
C GLY A 42 11.64 -9.93 9.29
N SER A 43 11.35 -10.42 10.47
CA SER A 43 10.96 -11.81 10.72
C SER A 43 9.44 -12.04 10.73
N THR A 44 8.64 -11.04 10.39
CA THR A 44 7.17 -11.15 10.34
C THR A 44 6.75 -12.10 9.23
N SER A 45 6.09 -13.17 9.61
CA SER A 45 5.58 -14.18 8.68
C SER A 45 4.19 -13.80 8.15
N TRP A 46 3.78 -14.44 7.04
CA TRP A 46 2.40 -14.35 6.58
C TRP A 46 1.41 -14.86 7.64
N ALA A 47 1.76 -15.89 8.40
CA ALA A 47 0.92 -16.39 9.48
C ALA A 47 0.67 -15.35 10.59
N ASP A 48 1.67 -14.51 10.91
CA ASP A 48 1.50 -13.41 11.86
C ASP A 48 0.55 -12.35 11.31
N ILE A 49 0.71 -11.97 10.04
CA ILE A 49 -0.14 -10.99 9.37
C ILE A 49 -1.57 -11.51 9.27
N LYS A 50 -1.75 -12.79 8.92
CA LYS A 50 -3.06 -13.43 8.83
C LYS A 50 -3.76 -13.44 10.19
N ALA A 51 -3.07 -13.81 11.26
CA ALA A 51 -3.63 -13.78 12.62
C ALA A 51 -4.06 -12.37 13.03
N TYR A 52 -3.27 -11.34 12.68
CA TYR A 52 -3.64 -9.95 12.89
C TYR A 52 -4.88 -9.55 12.08
N ALA A 53 -4.92 -9.91 10.78
CA ALA A 53 -6.04 -9.59 9.90
C ALA A 53 -7.34 -10.26 10.39
N GLU A 54 -7.27 -11.52 10.80
CA GLU A 54 -8.40 -12.27 11.36
C GLU A 54 -8.99 -11.63 12.64
N ALA A 55 -8.19 -10.86 13.39
CA ALA A 55 -8.66 -10.10 14.55
C ALA A 55 -9.27 -8.75 14.16
N VAL A 56 -8.73 -8.05 13.17
CA VAL A 56 -9.14 -6.68 12.80
C VAL A 56 -10.29 -6.66 11.80
N ILE A 57 -10.32 -7.55 10.81
CA ILE A 57 -11.36 -7.59 9.76
C ILE A 57 -12.76 -7.68 10.34
N PRO A 58 -13.08 -8.57 11.32
CA PRO A 58 -14.42 -8.64 11.90
C PRO A 58 -14.88 -7.33 12.57
N ILE A 59 -13.93 -6.53 13.09
CA ILE A 59 -14.24 -5.24 13.71
C ILE A 59 -14.71 -4.23 12.66
N ILE A 60 -14.05 -4.18 11.50
CA ILE A 60 -14.46 -3.34 10.39
C ILE A 60 -15.82 -3.83 9.85
N ARG A 61 -15.94 -5.13 9.59
CA ARG A 61 -17.16 -5.76 9.06
C ARG A 61 -18.41 -5.56 9.92
N ALA A 62 -18.25 -5.36 11.23
CA ALA A 62 -19.36 -5.06 12.13
C ALA A 62 -20.02 -3.71 11.83
N ASN A 63 -19.30 -2.76 11.25
CA ASN A 63 -19.78 -1.41 10.94
C ASN A 63 -19.93 -1.19 9.42
N ASP A 64 -19.13 -1.89 8.60
CA ASP A 64 -19.04 -1.76 7.15
C ASP A 64 -18.90 -3.18 6.55
N PRO A 65 -20.04 -3.88 6.33
CA PRO A 65 -20.03 -5.31 5.99
C PRO A 65 -19.43 -5.64 4.62
N ASP A 66 -19.45 -4.71 3.69
CA ASP A 66 -18.98 -4.86 2.31
C ASP A 66 -17.74 -4.03 1.96
N ALA A 67 -17.13 -3.40 2.96
CA ALA A 67 -15.89 -2.64 2.80
C ALA A 67 -14.80 -3.39 2.02
N VAL A 68 -14.06 -2.67 1.20
CA VAL A 68 -12.79 -3.16 0.66
C VAL A 68 -11.72 -3.02 1.74
N ILE A 69 -11.07 -4.12 2.08
CA ILE A 69 -9.98 -4.16 3.07
C ILE A 69 -8.69 -4.58 2.37
N VAL A 70 -7.61 -3.82 2.57
CA VAL A 70 -6.28 -4.12 2.04
C VAL A 70 -5.38 -4.59 3.17
N VAL A 71 -4.66 -5.67 2.92
CA VAL A 71 -3.75 -6.30 3.89
C VAL A 71 -2.33 -6.26 3.34
N GLY A 72 -1.40 -5.68 4.10
CA GLY A 72 0.03 -5.70 3.78
C GLY A 72 0.57 -7.11 3.72
N THR A 73 1.52 -7.37 2.83
CA THR A 73 2.18 -8.67 2.69
C THR A 73 3.58 -8.65 3.34
N PRO A 74 4.23 -9.81 3.59
CA PRO A 74 5.58 -9.80 4.16
C PRO A 74 6.60 -9.06 3.29
N THR A 75 7.78 -8.78 3.86
CA THR A 75 8.91 -8.16 3.14
C THR A 75 8.54 -6.80 2.55
N TRP A 76 8.11 -5.86 3.42
CA TRP A 76 7.68 -4.52 3.02
C TRP A 76 6.56 -4.53 1.95
N SER A 77 5.55 -5.35 2.15
CA SER A 77 4.43 -5.53 1.20
C SER A 77 4.89 -5.94 -0.20
N GLN A 78 5.85 -6.90 -0.30
CA GLN A 78 6.37 -7.41 -1.57
C GLN A 78 6.15 -8.91 -1.78
N ASP A 79 5.96 -9.69 -0.70
CA ASP A 79 5.81 -11.15 -0.81
C ASP A 79 4.34 -11.55 -1.07
N LEU A 80 3.90 -11.31 -2.30
CA LEU A 80 2.57 -11.74 -2.77
C LEU A 80 2.42 -13.25 -2.83
N ALA A 81 3.55 -14.00 -2.99
CA ALA A 81 3.49 -15.45 -3.11
C ALA A 81 3.06 -16.10 -1.79
N ALA A 82 3.48 -15.56 -0.65
CA ALA A 82 3.05 -16.05 0.67
C ALA A 82 1.53 -15.89 0.86
N ALA A 83 0.97 -14.73 0.48
CA ALA A 83 -0.47 -14.50 0.54
C ALA A 83 -1.25 -15.36 -0.48
N ALA A 84 -0.72 -15.53 -1.69
CA ALA A 84 -1.35 -16.36 -2.72
C ALA A 84 -1.42 -17.86 -2.34
N ALA A 85 -0.43 -18.34 -1.58
CA ALA A 85 -0.39 -19.74 -1.13
C ALA A 85 -1.44 -20.07 -0.04
N ASP A 86 -1.84 -19.08 0.77
CA ASP A 86 -2.81 -19.24 1.85
C ASP A 86 -3.62 -17.94 2.07
N PRO A 87 -4.48 -17.56 1.13
CA PRO A 87 -5.22 -16.30 1.20
C PRO A 87 -6.20 -16.28 2.38
N LEU A 88 -6.60 -15.07 2.78
CA LEU A 88 -7.67 -14.86 3.74
C LEU A 88 -9.01 -15.33 3.15
N PRO A 89 -9.87 -15.95 3.96
CA PRO A 89 -11.15 -16.48 3.49
C PRO A 89 -12.23 -15.40 3.26
N ASP A 90 -11.97 -14.18 3.71
CA ASP A 90 -12.94 -13.09 3.71
C ASP A 90 -13.15 -12.53 2.29
N ALA A 91 -14.38 -12.16 1.98
CA ALA A 91 -14.70 -11.46 0.74
C ALA A 91 -14.22 -9.99 0.78
N ASN A 92 -14.01 -9.38 -0.39
CA ASN A 92 -13.59 -7.99 -0.54
C ASN A 92 -12.28 -7.66 0.21
N VAL A 93 -11.35 -8.62 0.25
CA VAL A 93 -9.99 -8.42 0.75
C VAL A 93 -9.04 -8.35 -0.44
N MET A 94 -8.15 -7.38 -0.45
CA MET A 94 -7.05 -7.21 -1.40
C MET A 94 -5.71 -7.27 -0.67
N TYR A 95 -4.64 -7.52 -1.41
CA TYR A 95 -3.29 -7.66 -0.88
C TYR A 95 -2.41 -6.53 -1.39
N ALA A 96 -1.76 -5.83 -0.46
CA ALA A 96 -0.90 -4.71 -0.80
C ALA A 96 0.38 -5.19 -1.51
N LEU A 97 0.78 -4.47 -2.54
CA LEU A 97 2.11 -4.47 -3.10
C LEU A 97 2.69 -3.07 -3.00
N HIS A 98 3.93 -2.95 -2.51
CA HIS A 98 4.70 -1.73 -2.51
C HIS A 98 5.95 -1.87 -3.38
N PHE A 99 6.26 -0.85 -4.16
CA PHE A 99 7.50 -0.80 -4.93
C PHE A 99 8.05 0.61 -5.09
N TYR A 100 9.34 0.69 -5.37
CA TYR A 100 10.04 1.90 -5.79
C TYR A 100 10.82 1.57 -7.06
N ALA A 101 10.51 2.26 -8.15
CA ALA A 101 10.91 1.83 -9.50
C ALA A 101 12.41 1.79 -9.74
N ALA A 102 13.18 2.66 -9.06
CA ALA A 102 14.65 2.65 -9.14
C ALA A 102 15.32 1.54 -8.29
N THR A 103 14.53 0.75 -7.53
CA THR A 103 15.03 -0.36 -6.70
C THR A 103 14.42 -1.69 -7.11
N HIS A 104 13.13 -1.71 -7.41
CA HIS A 104 12.35 -2.92 -7.66
C HIS A 104 12.05 -3.05 -9.16
N GLU A 105 12.63 -4.07 -9.75
CA GLU A 105 12.63 -4.27 -11.21
C GLU A 105 11.85 -5.53 -11.62
N ASP A 106 12.38 -6.29 -12.60
CA ASP A 106 11.69 -7.39 -13.27
C ASP A 106 11.24 -8.51 -12.34
N ASP A 107 11.99 -8.84 -11.30
CA ASP A 107 11.64 -9.91 -10.37
C ASP A 107 10.31 -9.61 -9.65
N LEU A 108 10.14 -8.37 -9.17
CA LEU A 108 8.92 -7.97 -8.47
C LEU A 108 7.76 -7.74 -9.46
N ARG A 109 8.02 -7.23 -10.68
CA ARG A 109 7.03 -7.17 -11.77
C ARG A 109 6.51 -8.56 -12.14
N HIS A 110 7.41 -9.54 -12.20
CA HIS A 110 7.03 -10.94 -12.45
C HIS A 110 6.20 -11.52 -11.29
N ALA A 111 6.54 -11.22 -10.04
CA ALA A 111 5.77 -11.64 -8.87
C ALA A 111 4.33 -11.09 -8.92
N LEU A 112 4.16 -9.79 -9.25
CA LEU A 112 2.85 -9.18 -9.45
C LEU A 112 2.05 -9.91 -10.53
N SER A 113 2.65 -10.10 -11.71
CA SER A 113 1.99 -10.78 -12.84
C SER A 113 1.54 -12.20 -12.46
N THR A 114 2.39 -12.93 -11.74
CA THR A 114 2.11 -14.30 -11.29
C THR A 114 0.96 -14.34 -10.28
N ALA A 115 0.95 -13.41 -9.30
CA ALA A 115 -0.08 -13.34 -8.29
C ALA A 115 -1.45 -13.02 -8.90
N VAL A 116 -1.51 -12.01 -9.78
CA VAL A 116 -2.75 -11.62 -10.48
C VAL A 116 -3.24 -12.73 -11.41
N ALA A 117 -2.36 -13.37 -12.17
CA ALA A 117 -2.72 -14.51 -13.01
C ALA A 117 -3.23 -15.70 -12.19
N GLY A 118 -2.78 -15.86 -10.96
CA GLY A 118 -3.27 -16.82 -9.97
C GLY A 118 -4.60 -16.45 -9.33
N GLY A 119 -5.15 -15.28 -9.63
CA GLY A 119 -6.43 -14.78 -9.12
C GLY A 119 -6.34 -14.06 -7.76
N LEU A 120 -5.12 -13.72 -7.30
CA LEU A 120 -4.96 -12.91 -6.09
C LEU A 120 -5.38 -11.46 -6.40
N PRO A 121 -6.32 -10.87 -5.66
CA PRO A 121 -6.66 -9.45 -5.83
C PRO A 121 -5.58 -8.56 -5.21
N VAL A 122 -4.81 -7.87 -6.05
CA VAL A 122 -3.70 -7.02 -5.62
C VAL A 122 -4.05 -5.54 -5.78
N PHE A 123 -3.61 -4.73 -4.81
CA PHE A 123 -3.65 -3.28 -4.89
C PHE A 123 -2.24 -2.74 -4.59
N VAL A 124 -1.68 -1.94 -5.48
CA VAL A 124 -0.44 -1.22 -5.21
C VAL A 124 -0.79 0.03 -4.41
N THR A 125 -0.77 -0.10 -3.09
CA THR A 125 -1.17 0.98 -2.17
C THR A 125 -0.06 1.99 -1.90
N GLU A 126 1.16 1.67 -2.31
CA GLU A 126 2.30 2.57 -2.25
C GLU A 126 3.28 2.30 -3.39
N PHE A 127 3.64 3.32 -4.15
CA PHE A 127 4.79 3.26 -5.04
C PHE A 127 5.46 4.62 -5.22
N GLY A 128 6.77 4.61 -5.50
CA GLY A 128 7.55 5.76 -5.95
C GLY A 128 8.33 5.43 -7.21
N ILE A 129 8.79 6.46 -7.92
CA ILE A 129 9.63 6.27 -9.11
C ILE A 129 11.13 6.40 -8.82
N CYS A 130 11.47 6.77 -7.58
CA CYS A 130 12.83 6.86 -7.04
C CYS A 130 13.30 5.55 -6.38
N GLU A 131 14.38 5.63 -5.59
CA GLU A 131 14.87 4.52 -4.77
C GLU A 131 13.98 4.24 -3.56
N ALA A 132 14.03 3.01 -3.03
CA ALA A 132 13.21 2.54 -1.90
C ALA A 132 13.42 3.30 -0.58
N SER A 133 14.43 4.13 -0.49
CA SER A 133 14.63 5.05 0.63
C SER A 133 13.63 6.22 0.65
N GLY A 134 12.86 6.42 -0.42
CA GLY A 134 12.06 7.62 -0.68
C GLY A 134 12.90 8.80 -1.16
N ALA A 135 14.20 8.62 -1.30
CA ALA A 135 15.17 9.59 -1.80
C ALA A 135 16.01 8.96 -2.93
N GLY A 136 17.04 9.65 -3.41
CA GLY A 136 17.93 9.14 -4.46
C GLY A 136 17.41 9.43 -5.87
N GLU A 137 17.90 8.66 -6.84
CA GLU A 137 17.64 8.90 -8.26
C GLU A 137 16.27 8.36 -8.69
N ILE A 138 15.72 8.96 -9.73
CA ILE A 138 14.48 8.51 -10.39
C ILE A 138 14.85 7.63 -11.58
N ASP A 139 14.16 6.48 -11.70
CA ASP A 139 14.20 5.64 -12.90
C ASP A 139 12.89 5.72 -13.69
N TYR A 140 12.83 6.67 -14.60
CA TYR A 140 11.65 6.86 -15.47
C TYR A 140 11.38 5.65 -16.39
N ALA A 141 12.41 4.92 -16.78
CA ALA A 141 12.25 3.76 -17.69
C ALA A 141 11.57 2.61 -16.94
N SER A 142 12.07 2.28 -15.74
CA SER A 142 11.45 1.28 -14.87
C SER A 142 10.04 1.70 -14.41
N ALA A 143 9.84 2.97 -14.06
CA ALA A 143 8.53 3.51 -13.68
C ALA A 143 7.48 3.33 -14.79
N ASN A 144 7.84 3.63 -16.04
CA ASN A 144 6.96 3.43 -17.18
C ASN A 144 6.64 1.94 -17.43
N LEU A 145 7.58 1.02 -17.16
CA LEU A 145 7.31 -0.42 -17.24
C LEU A 145 6.32 -0.86 -16.16
N TRP A 146 6.45 -0.34 -14.95
CA TRP A 146 5.52 -0.61 -13.85
C TRP A 146 4.10 -0.14 -14.16
N VAL A 147 3.93 1.12 -14.58
CA VAL A 147 2.59 1.67 -14.88
C VAL A 147 1.94 0.92 -16.05
N ARG A 148 2.73 0.58 -17.08
CA ARG A 148 2.21 -0.24 -18.19
C ARG A 148 1.70 -1.58 -17.68
N LEU A 149 2.50 -2.29 -16.87
CA LEU A 149 2.13 -3.59 -16.31
C LEU A 149 0.87 -3.50 -15.46
N MET A 150 0.79 -2.53 -14.52
CA MET A 150 -0.39 -2.35 -13.68
C MET A 150 -1.65 -2.09 -14.51
N ASN A 151 -1.55 -1.27 -15.57
CA ASN A 151 -2.66 -1.01 -16.47
C ASN A 151 -3.06 -2.25 -17.31
N GLU A 152 -2.09 -3.06 -17.76
CA GLU A 152 -2.34 -4.31 -18.48
C GLU A 152 -3.01 -5.37 -17.61
N LEU A 153 -2.77 -5.33 -16.31
CA LEU A 153 -3.32 -6.27 -15.32
C LEU A 153 -4.58 -5.74 -14.61
N ASP A 154 -5.06 -4.55 -14.94
CA ASP A 154 -6.17 -3.86 -14.24
C ASP A 154 -5.94 -3.72 -12.73
N VAL A 155 -4.68 -3.52 -12.31
CA VAL A 155 -4.30 -3.31 -10.90
C VAL A 155 -4.38 -1.84 -10.55
N SER A 156 -5.11 -1.50 -9.50
CA SER A 156 -5.17 -0.13 -8.94
C SER A 156 -3.88 0.23 -8.23
N TYR A 157 -3.49 1.53 -8.26
CA TYR A 157 -2.26 2.00 -7.64
C TYR A 157 -2.36 3.42 -7.10
N ILE A 158 -1.59 3.72 -6.05
CA ILE A 158 -1.49 5.03 -5.40
C ILE A 158 -0.01 5.40 -5.25
N CYS A 159 0.34 6.60 -5.72
CA CYS A 159 1.71 7.13 -5.60
C CYS A 159 2.01 7.60 -4.17
N TRP A 160 3.18 7.32 -3.69
CA TRP A 160 3.79 7.88 -2.50
C TRP A 160 4.74 9.01 -2.89
N ASN A 161 4.60 10.27 -2.38
CA ASN A 161 3.57 10.67 -1.41
C ASN A 161 3.11 12.12 -1.64
N LEU A 162 1.87 12.39 -1.30
CA LEU A 162 1.28 13.72 -1.35
C LEU A 162 1.80 14.59 -0.18
N SER A 163 3.05 15.01 -0.26
CA SER A 163 3.71 15.86 0.73
C SER A 163 4.68 16.85 0.08
N ASN A 164 5.20 17.76 0.89
CA ASN A 164 6.28 18.69 0.56
C ASN A 164 7.54 18.42 1.40
N LYS A 165 7.76 17.16 1.81
CA LYS A 165 8.98 16.74 2.48
C LYS A 165 10.19 16.96 1.57
N ASP A 166 11.36 17.14 2.17
CA ASP A 166 12.62 17.21 1.44
C ASP A 166 13.11 15.78 1.11
N GLU A 167 12.40 15.15 0.21
CA GLU A 167 12.71 13.81 -0.32
C GLU A 167 12.24 13.69 -1.78
N THR A 168 12.84 12.80 -2.56
CA THR A 168 12.54 12.62 -3.98
C THR A 168 11.10 12.15 -4.21
N ALA A 169 10.58 11.27 -3.37
CA ALA A 169 9.23 10.72 -3.45
C ALA A 169 8.11 11.73 -3.12
N ALA A 170 8.44 12.93 -2.63
CA ALA A 170 7.43 13.95 -2.36
C ALA A 170 6.92 14.55 -3.67
N LEU A 171 5.59 14.64 -3.85
CA LEU A 171 5.00 15.23 -5.06
C LEU A 171 5.16 16.75 -5.15
N PHE A 172 5.29 17.43 -4.01
CA PHE A 172 5.48 18.89 -3.98
C PHE A 172 6.90 19.25 -3.54
N LYS A 173 7.43 20.32 -4.12
CA LYS A 173 8.74 20.86 -3.76
C LYS A 173 8.81 21.22 -2.28
N PRO A 174 9.96 21.00 -1.63
CA PRO A 174 10.20 21.47 -0.26
C PRO A 174 9.87 22.96 -0.12
N GLY A 175 9.14 23.30 0.94
CA GLY A 175 8.72 24.68 1.18
C GLY A 175 7.46 25.13 0.44
N CYS A 176 6.83 24.32 -0.40
CA CYS A 176 5.50 24.62 -0.92
C CYS A 176 4.51 24.68 0.25
N ALA A 177 4.00 25.86 0.54
CA ALA A 177 3.06 26.11 1.65
C ALA A 177 1.59 26.20 1.18
N LYS A 178 1.32 25.92 -0.09
CA LYS A 178 -0.03 25.96 -0.65
C LYS A 178 -0.87 24.80 -0.11
N THR A 179 -2.15 25.06 0.10
CA THR A 179 -3.16 24.04 0.45
C THR A 179 -4.18 23.83 -0.67
N SER A 180 -4.11 24.65 -1.72
CA SER A 180 -4.95 24.57 -2.92
C SER A 180 -4.36 25.43 -4.05
N GLY A 181 -4.88 25.30 -5.28
CA GLY A 181 -4.44 26.07 -6.42
C GLY A 181 -2.99 25.77 -6.83
N PHE A 182 -2.59 24.51 -6.71
CA PHE A 182 -1.27 24.05 -7.14
C PHE A 182 -1.08 24.21 -8.65
N THR A 183 0.15 24.44 -9.06
CA THR A 183 0.58 24.53 -10.45
C THR A 183 1.75 23.57 -10.68
N LEU A 184 2.14 23.35 -11.92
CA LEU A 184 3.30 22.52 -12.25
C LEU A 184 4.61 23.02 -11.61
N ASP A 185 4.70 24.34 -11.35
CA ASP A 185 5.87 24.93 -10.69
C ASP A 185 6.01 24.52 -9.23
N ASP A 186 4.95 24.02 -8.61
CA ASP A 186 4.94 23.54 -7.22
C ASP A 186 5.42 22.09 -7.09
N LEU A 187 5.46 21.34 -8.19
CA LEU A 187 5.74 19.90 -8.22
C LEU A 187 7.25 19.62 -8.30
N THR A 188 7.65 18.51 -7.70
CA THR A 188 8.96 17.87 -7.91
C THR A 188 8.99 17.14 -9.26
N ASP A 189 10.12 16.50 -9.59
CA ASP A 189 10.22 15.64 -10.78
C ASP A 189 9.32 14.39 -10.67
N GLU A 190 9.14 13.85 -9.46
CA GLU A 190 8.17 12.77 -9.19
C GLU A 190 6.73 13.25 -9.39
N GLY A 191 6.41 14.44 -8.91
CA GLY A 191 5.09 15.04 -9.05
C GLY A 191 4.74 15.48 -10.48
N LEU A 192 5.74 15.69 -11.32
CA LEU A 192 5.58 16.05 -12.74
C LEU A 192 5.37 14.83 -13.64
N TRP A 193 5.93 13.68 -13.27
CA TRP A 193 5.76 12.41 -13.97
C TRP A 193 4.38 11.83 -13.76
#